data_7759588a6fe0394cc90c1afd26f6970e
#
_entry.id   7759588a6fe0394cc90c1afd26f6970e
#
_cell.length_a   1.000
_cell.length_b   1.000
_cell.length_c   1.000
_cell.angle_alpha   90.00
_cell.angle_beta   90.00
_cell.angle_gamma   90.00
#
_symmetry.space_group_name_H-M   'P 1'
#
loop_
_entity.id
_entity.type
_entity.pdbx_description
1 polymer ?
#
loop_
_entity_poly.entity_id
_entity_poly.type
_entity_poly.pdbx_seq_one_letter_code
_entity_poly.pdbx_strand_id
1 'polypeptide(L)'
;MSKCIFCKIANKEIPSKIIYENDNFFSIPDVNQVIDGHSLVISKKHFKTTLDLPTSIGTELLDCIKKTTLILLKEHKAEGFNIINNNFEAGKQVVKHVHYHILPRKKGDKVPPLY
;
A
#
# COMPACT_ATOMS: atom_id res chain seq x y z
N MET A 1 -21.29 -9.00 -5.96
CA MET A 1 -20.51 -8.74 -4.72
C MET A 1 -19.06 -9.11 -4.98
N SER A 2 -18.17 -8.23 -4.63
CA SER A 2 -16.76 -8.50 -4.78
C SER A 2 -16.27 -9.46 -3.71
N LYS A 3 -15.40 -10.41 -4.10
CA LYS A 3 -14.69 -11.26 -3.14
C LYS A 3 -13.34 -10.65 -2.76
N CYS A 4 -12.98 -9.53 -3.37
CA CYS A 4 -11.70 -8.87 -3.12
C CYS A 4 -11.72 -8.17 -1.76
N ILE A 5 -10.77 -8.54 -0.89
CA ILE A 5 -10.67 -7.96 0.45
C ILE A 5 -10.43 -6.44 0.39
N PHE A 6 -9.63 -5.98 -0.57
CA PHE A 6 -9.35 -4.54 -0.69
C PHE A 6 -10.56 -3.76 -1.19
N CYS A 7 -11.36 -4.33 -2.08
CA CYS A 7 -12.63 -3.73 -2.48
C CYS A 7 -13.58 -3.60 -1.30
N LYS A 8 -13.63 -4.61 -0.45
CA LYS A 8 -14.47 -4.60 0.74
C LYS A 8 -14.04 -3.51 1.72
N ILE A 9 -12.74 -3.34 1.89
CA ILE A 9 -12.21 -2.28 2.75
C ILE A 9 -12.50 -0.90 2.14
N ALA A 10 -12.28 -0.75 0.83
CA ALA A 10 -12.56 0.50 0.12
C ALA A 10 -14.03 0.91 0.23
N ASN A 11 -14.93 -0.08 0.19
CA ASN A 11 -16.38 0.15 0.28
C ASN A 11 -16.88 0.18 1.74
N LYS A 12 -15.96 0.11 2.71
CA LYS A 12 -16.27 0.15 4.15
C LYS A 12 -17.13 -1.02 4.62
N GLU A 13 -17.12 -2.13 3.89
CA GLU A 13 -17.77 -3.38 4.31
C GLU A 13 -16.95 -4.07 5.41
N ILE A 14 -15.62 -3.89 5.39
CA ILE A 14 -14.71 -4.37 6.42
C ILE A 14 -14.03 -3.15 7.02
N PRO A 15 -14.11 -2.94 8.33
CA PRO A 15 -13.47 -1.80 8.98
C PRO A 15 -11.94 -1.94 8.90
N SER A 16 -11.26 -0.83 8.74
CA SER A 16 -9.81 -0.77 8.76
C SER A 16 -9.37 0.64 9.16
N LYS A 17 -8.19 0.73 9.77
CA LYS A 17 -7.62 2.02 10.11
C LYS A 17 -7.11 2.68 8.84
N ILE A 18 -7.68 3.81 8.49
CA ILE A 18 -7.21 4.58 7.33
C ILE A 18 -6.10 5.51 7.79
N ILE A 19 -4.91 5.37 7.18
CA ILE A 19 -3.78 6.25 7.47
C ILE A 19 -3.95 7.56 6.70
N TYR A 20 -4.27 7.46 5.42
CA TYR A 20 -4.50 8.60 4.53
C TYR A 20 -5.39 8.16 3.38
N GLU A 21 -6.17 9.08 2.82
CA GLU A 21 -6.94 8.78 1.61
C GLU A 21 -7.15 10.05 0.78
N ASN A 22 -7.33 9.85 -0.51
CA ASN A 22 -7.75 10.88 -1.44
C ASN A 22 -8.87 10.29 -2.31
N ASP A 23 -9.20 10.91 -3.44
CA ASP A 23 -10.33 10.46 -4.26
C ASP A 23 -10.17 9.04 -4.81
N ASN A 24 -8.95 8.62 -5.13
CA ASN A 24 -8.71 7.37 -5.85
C ASN A 24 -7.89 6.33 -5.10
N PHE A 25 -7.27 6.70 -3.98
CA PHE A 25 -6.40 5.80 -3.22
C PHE A 25 -6.62 5.96 -1.72
N PHE A 26 -6.26 4.93 -0.98
CA PHE A 26 -6.26 4.97 0.48
C PHE A 26 -5.11 4.12 1.00
N SER A 27 -4.72 4.35 2.25
CA SER A 27 -3.66 3.55 2.87
C SER A 27 -4.09 3.03 4.23
N ILE A 28 -3.62 1.82 4.54
CA ILE A 28 -3.92 1.09 5.77
C ILE A 28 -2.66 0.36 6.24
N PRO A 29 -2.56 0.04 7.54
CA PRO A 29 -1.51 -0.87 8.00
C PRO A 29 -1.73 -2.26 7.41
N ASP A 30 -0.64 -2.96 7.07
CA ASP A 30 -0.74 -4.36 6.67
C ASP A 30 -1.00 -5.20 7.91
N VAL A 31 -1.91 -6.19 7.80
CA VAL A 31 -2.19 -7.11 8.91
C VAL A 31 -1.01 -8.06 9.17
N ASN A 32 -0.18 -8.32 8.16
CA ASN A 32 0.99 -9.18 8.25
C ASN A 32 2.25 -8.35 8.07
N GLN A 33 2.57 -7.55 9.07
CA GLN A 33 3.70 -6.63 8.99
C GLN A 33 5.03 -7.37 9.02
N VAL A 34 5.86 -7.19 7.98
CA VAL A 34 7.23 -7.72 7.95
C VAL A 34 8.18 -6.81 8.72
N ILE A 35 7.78 -5.59 8.94
CA ILE A 35 8.49 -4.62 9.78
C ILE A 35 7.46 -3.70 10.42
N ASP A 36 7.79 -3.15 11.57
CA ASP A 36 6.90 -2.22 12.26
C ASP A 36 6.55 -1.03 11.37
N GLY A 37 5.26 -0.79 11.20
CA GLY A 37 4.76 0.28 10.34
C GLY A 37 4.49 -0.12 8.89
N HIS A 38 4.77 -1.36 8.50
CA HIS A 38 4.48 -1.85 7.15
C HIS A 38 3.03 -1.56 6.79
N SER A 39 2.82 -0.81 5.72
CA SER A 39 1.50 -0.33 5.31
C SER A 39 1.30 -0.49 3.82
N LEU A 40 0.07 -0.34 3.38
CA LEU A 40 -0.33 -0.53 1.98
C LEU A 40 -1.02 0.72 1.46
N VAL A 41 -0.66 1.10 0.23
CA VAL A 41 -1.41 2.09 -0.55
C VAL A 41 -2.19 1.31 -1.60
N ILE A 42 -3.50 1.52 -1.65
CA ILE A 42 -4.44 0.69 -2.40
C ILE A 42 -5.37 1.57 -3.21
N SER A 43 -5.69 1.17 -4.45
CA SER A 43 -6.66 1.89 -5.26
C SER A 43 -8.08 1.64 -4.72
N LYS A 44 -8.92 2.67 -4.74
CA LYS A 44 -10.33 2.53 -4.32
C LYS A 44 -11.12 1.67 -5.30
N LYS A 45 -10.92 1.90 -6.60
CA LYS A 45 -11.50 1.03 -7.62
C LYS A 45 -10.64 -0.20 -7.81
N HIS A 46 -11.25 -1.28 -8.23
CA HIS A 46 -10.54 -2.53 -8.47
C HIS A 46 -9.75 -2.45 -9.78
N PHE A 47 -8.44 -2.40 -9.68
CA PHE A 47 -7.51 -2.61 -10.79
C PHE A 47 -6.60 -3.75 -10.37
N LYS A 48 -6.30 -4.65 -11.28
CA LYS A 48 -5.50 -5.82 -10.94
C LYS A 48 -4.02 -5.45 -10.75
N THR A 49 -3.46 -4.69 -11.67
CA THR A 49 -2.03 -4.35 -11.66
C THR A 49 -1.82 -2.87 -11.93
N THR A 50 -0.57 -2.43 -11.76
CA THR A 50 -0.18 -1.06 -12.11
C THR A 50 -0.46 -0.74 -13.58
N LEU A 51 -0.39 -1.73 -14.46
CA LEU A 51 -0.65 -1.51 -15.89
C LEU A 51 -2.10 -1.11 -16.16
N ASP A 52 -3.02 -1.47 -15.29
CA ASP A 52 -4.45 -1.17 -15.46
C ASP A 52 -4.82 0.21 -14.93
N LEU A 53 -3.94 0.86 -14.17
CA LEU A 53 -4.23 2.18 -13.62
C LEU A 53 -4.25 3.23 -14.73
N PRO A 54 -5.32 4.05 -14.80
CA PRO A 54 -5.29 5.21 -15.72
C PRO A 54 -4.18 6.18 -15.31
N THR A 55 -3.42 6.67 -16.28
CA THR A 55 -2.36 7.64 -15.99
C THR A 55 -2.92 8.93 -15.39
N SER A 56 -4.20 9.23 -15.67
CA SER A 56 -4.87 10.42 -15.14
C SER A 56 -4.97 10.45 -13.61
N ILE A 57 -4.90 9.29 -12.94
CA ILE A 57 -4.93 9.25 -11.47
C ILE A 57 -3.53 9.06 -10.86
N GLY A 58 -2.48 9.19 -11.68
CA GLY A 58 -1.09 9.05 -11.19
C GLY A 58 -0.73 10.09 -10.15
N THR A 59 -1.29 11.30 -10.24
CA THR A 59 -1.07 12.35 -9.24
C THR A 59 -1.58 11.92 -7.87
N GLU A 60 -2.79 11.34 -7.82
CA GLU A 60 -3.37 10.86 -6.56
C GLU A 60 -2.61 9.66 -6.01
N LEU A 61 -2.09 8.79 -6.87
CA LEU A 61 -1.25 7.68 -6.43
C LEU A 61 0.01 8.21 -5.74
N LEU A 62 0.72 9.11 -6.40
CA LEU A 62 1.94 9.68 -5.84
C LEU A 62 1.63 10.46 -4.55
N ASP A 63 0.54 11.22 -4.53
CA ASP A 63 0.10 11.93 -3.33
C ASP A 63 -0.12 10.98 -2.16
N CYS A 64 -0.85 9.89 -2.37
CA CYS A 64 -1.12 8.91 -1.33
C CYS A 64 0.16 8.24 -0.83
N ILE A 65 1.06 7.85 -1.73
CA ILE A 65 2.35 7.28 -1.35
C ILE A 65 3.15 8.27 -0.49
N LYS A 66 3.26 9.51 -0.94
CA LYS A 66 4.06 10.54 -0.23
C LYS A 66 3.48 10.85 1.14
N LYS A 67 2.18 11.11 1.23
CA LYS A 67 1.53 11.47 2.50
C LYS A 67 1.59 10.31 3.49
N THR A 68 1.29 9.09 3.03
CA THR A 68 1.39 7.89 3.87
C THR A 68 2.80 7.71 4.38
N THR A 69 3.79 7.80 3.50
CA THR A 69 5.19 7.62 3.88
C THR A 69 5.64 8.65 4.92
N LEU A 70 5.29 9.92 4.73
CA LEU A 70 5.65 10.97 5.69
C LEU A 70 5.07 10.68 7.08
N ILE A 71 3.83 10.21 7.15
CA ILE A 71 3.21 9.85 8.41
C ILE A 71 3.97 8.68 9.07
N LEU A 72 4.28 7.65 8.28
CA LEU A 72 4.98 6.46 8.80
C LEU A 72 6.39 6.76 9.26
N LEU A 73 7.13 7.58 8.53
CA LEU A 73 8.49 7.97 8.92
C LEU A 73 8.48 8.67 10.26
N LYS A 74 7.52 9.55 10.48
CA LYS A 74 7.40 10.29 11.74
C LYS A 74 6.98 9.38 12.88
N GLU A 75 5.91 8.59 12.68
CA GLU A 75 5.36 7.73 13.74
C GLU A 75 6.35 6.66 14.19
N HIS A 76 7.10 6.09 13.26
CA HIS A 76 8.01 4.97 13.54
C HIS A 76 9.46 5.41 13.65
N LYS A 77 9.74 6.71 13.59
CA LYS A 77 11.11 7.26 13.65
C LYS A 77 12.03 6.58 12.64
N ALA A 78 11.52 6.36 11.43
CA ALA A 78 12.26 5.68 10.40
C ALA A 78 13.21 6.64 9.67
N GLU A 79 14.31 6.08 9.15
CA GLU A 79 15.36 6.83 8.47
C GLU A 79 15.28 6.69 6.96
N GLY A 80 14.49 5.72 6.47
CA GLY A 80 14.29 5.47 5.07
C GLY A 80 13.05 4.61 4.85
N PHE A 81 12.80 4.23 3.62
CA PHE A 81 11.65 3.40 3.31
C PHE A 81 11.83 2.66 1.99
N ASN A 82 11.09 1.58 1.83
CA ASN A 82 10.97 0.88 0.55
C ASN A 82 9.55 0.98 0.04
N ILE A 83 9.42 1.05 -1.27
CA ILE A 83 8.14 0.94 -1.96
C ILE A 83 8.22 -0.32 -2.80
N ILE A 84 7.26 -1.24 -2.62
CA ILE A 84 7.24 -2.50 -3.36
C ILE A 84 5.87 -2.68 -3.98
N ASN A 85 5.85 -2.89 -5.29
CA ASN A 85 4.63 -3.19 -6.01
C ASN A 85 4.83 -4.49 -6.79
N ASN A 86 4.02 -5.49 -6.47
CA ASN A 86 4.08 -6.81 -7.09
C ASN A 86 2.94 -6.94 -8.09
N ASN A 87 3.26 -7.29 -9.33
CA ASN A 87 2.29 -7.41 -10.40
C ASN A 87 2.37 -8.79 -11.04
N PHE A 88 1.23 -9.44 -11.18
CA PHE A 88 1.07 -10.80 -11.69
C PHE A 88 1.71 -11.85 -10.77
N GLU A 89 1.43 -13.11 -11.06
CA GLU A 89 1.93 -14.22 -10.25
C GLU A 89 3.45 -14.30 -10.26
N ALA A 90 4.06 -14.14 -11.42
CA ALA A 90 5.52 -14.17 -11.55
C ALA A 90 6.19 -13.06 -10.73
N GLY A 91 5.50 -11.94 -10.56
CA GLY A 91 5.94 -10.81 -9.73
C GLY A 91 5.53 -10.94 -8.27
N LYS A 92 5.01 -12.11 -7.85
CA LYS A 92 4.63 -12.39 -6.45
C LYS A 92 3.42 -11.60 -5.96
N GLN A 93 2.51 -11.24 -6.84
CA GLN A 93 1.27 -10.57 -6.44
C GLN A 93 0.33 -11.59 -5.78
N VAL A 94 0.09 -11.43 -4.49
CA VAL A 94 -0.79 -12.32 -3.73
C VAL A 94 -2.25 -11.89 -3.85
N VAL A 95 -2.56 -10.64 -3.54
CA VAL A 95 -3.90 -10.10 -3.70
C VAL A 95 -4.02 -9.43 -5.06
N LYS A 96 -5.01 -9.85 -5.84
CA LYS A 96 -5.18 -9.39 -7.24
C LYS A 96 -5.95 -8.08 -7.33
N HIS A 97 -5.47 -7.10 -6.61
CA HIS A 97 -5.96 -5.73 -6.56
C HIS A 97 -4.73 -4.87 -6.29
N VAL A 98 -4.43 -3.97 -7.19
CA VAL A 98 -3.16 -3.22 -7.16
C VAL A 98 -2.92 -2.54 -5.82
N HIS A 99 -1.73 -2.75 -5.27
CA HIS A 99 -1.34 -2.16 -4.00
C HIS A 99 0.16 -1.99 -3.93
N TYR A 100 0.58 -1.03 -3.14
CA TYR A 100 1.98 -0.65 -2.98
C TYR A 100 2.34 -0.78 -1.52
N HIS A 101 3.31 -1.64 -1.22
CA HIS A 101 3.83 -1.79 0.14
C HIS A 101 4.74 -0.61 0.46
N ILE A 102 4.56 -0.03 1.63
CA ILE A 102 5.46 0.98 2.17
C ILE A 102 6.08 0.38 3.43
N LEU A 103 7.39 0.24 3.44
CA LEU A 103 8.13 -0.32 4.57
C LEU A 103 9.04 0.74 5.16
N PRO A 104 8.70 1.28 6.34
CA PRO A 104 9.62 2.18 7.06
C PRO A 104 10.87 1.42 7.47
N ARG A 105 12.04 1.99 7.24
CA ARG A 105 13.30 1.31 7.49
C ARG A 105 14.19 2.11 8.42
N LYS A 106 14.99 1.37 9.22
CA LYS A 106 16.02 1.95 10.08
C LYS A 106 17.35 1.26 9.79
N LYS A 107 18.45 1.97 10.00
CA LYS A 107 19.77 1.36 9.86
C LYS A 107 19.88 0.15 10.77
N GLY A 108 20.38 -0.96 10.24
CA GLY A 108 20.56 -2.18 11.01
C GLY A 108 19.32 -2.98 11.30
N ASP A 109 18.16 -2.60 10.76
CA ASP A 109 16.96 -3.41 10.90
C ASP A 109 17.16 -4.77 10.19
N LYS A 110 16.41 -5.78 10.64
CA LYS A 110 16.57 -7.14 10.12
C LYS A 110 15.29 -7.55 9.40
N VAL A 111 15.23 -7.16 8.14
CA VAL A 111 14.11 -7.54 7.26
C VAL A 111 14.68 -8.44 6.17
N PRO A 112 14.00 -9.56 5.85
CA PRO A 112 14.44 -10.40 4.73
C PRO A 112 14.55 -9.61 3.45
N PRO A 113 15.41 -10.03 2.49
CA PRO A 113 15.49 -9.36 1.20
C PRO A 113 14.10 -9.25 0.56
N LEU A 114 13.80 -8.08 0.03
CA LEU A 114 12.52 -7.75 -0.59
C LEU A 114 12.70 -7.67 -2.10
N TYR A 115 11.91 -8.42 -2.85
CA TYR A 115 12.02 -8.45 -4.32
C TYR A 115 10.71 -8.91 -4.92
#